data_a5f7b739be551e5071fd9240530f04e5
#
_entry.id   a5f7b739be551e5071fd9240530f04e5
#
_cell.length_a   1.000
_cell.length_b   1.000
_cell.length_c   1.000
_cell.angle_alpha   90.00
_cell.angle_beta   90.00
_cell.angle_gamma   90.00
#
_symmetry.space_group_name_H-M   'P 1'
#
loop_
_entity.id
_entity.type
_entity.pdbx_description
1 polymer ?
#
loop_
_entity_poly.entity_id
_entity_poly.type
_entity_poly.pdbx_seq_one_letter_code
_entity_poly.pdbx_strand_id
1 'polypeptide(L)'
;MSHLDQFSLSPDKLLTIQRIRSGERRLLTLLSWIGGSHGQVNRHGCRLSLSELNLTHQALADLCGLTRVTVTKLLCRFRAEGRLLAVGESDLLIPLQP
;
A
#
# COMPACT_ATOMS: atom_id res chain seq x y z
N MET A 1 21.39 0.61 -1.86
CA MET A 1 20.28 1.44 -2.32
C MET A 1 19.06 1.25 -1.43
N SER A 2 18.39 2.32 -1.11
CA SER A 2 17.19 2.21 -0.32
C SER A 2 16.07 1.67 -1.21
N HIS A 3 15.10 0.93 -0.61
CA HIS A 3 14.01 0.42 -1.42
C HIS A 3 13.04 1.51 -1.86
N LEU A 4 13.22 2.74 -1.46
CA LEU A 4 12.48 3.87 -2.02
C LEU A 4 12.80 4.08 -3.49
N ASP A 5 13.96 3.61 -3.94
CA ASP A 5 14.36 3.74 -5.34
C ASP A 5 13.60 2.79 -6.26
N GLN A 6 12.90 1.78 -5.72
CA GLN A 6 12.23 0.78 -6.51
C GLN A 6 10.84 1.19 -7.00
N PHE A 7 10.20 2.12 -6.31
CA PHE A 7 8.89 2.60 -6.72
C PHE A 7 8.89 4.12 -6.64
N SER A 8 9.22 4.73 -7.69
CA SER A 8 9.42 6.15 -7.91
C SER A 8 8.25 7.03 -7.50
N LEU A 9 7.93 7.09 -6.21
CA LEU A 9 6.97 8.06 -5.73
C LEU A 9 7.63 9.43 -5.74
N SER A 10 7.00 10.38 -6.41
CA SER A 10 7.52 11.73 -6.45
C SER A 10 7.44 12.36 -5.06
N PRO A 11 8.31 13.35 -4.75
CA PRO A 11 8.20 14.07 -3.48
C PRO A 11 6.84 14.71 -3.26
N ASP A 12 6.19 15.16 -4.33
CA ASP A 12 4.85 15.76 -4.23
C ASP A 12 3.80 14.76 -3.75
N LYS A 13 3.87 13.52 -4.26
CA LYS A 13 2.94 12.47 -3.84
C LYS A 13 3.17 12.09 -2.38
N LEU A 14 4.44 11.98 -1.97
CA LEU A 14 4.75 11.68 -0.57
C LEU A 14 4.26 12.78 0.36
N LEU A 15 4.43 14.05 -0.01
CA LEU A 15 3.91 15.16 0.78
C LEU A 15 2.40 15.11 0.87
N THR A 16 1.72 14.79 -0.23
CA THR A 16 0.27 14.68 -0.24
C THR A 16 -0.20 13.61 0.73
N ILE A 17 0.45 12.44 0.70
CA ILE A 17 0.12 11.35 1.62
C ILE A 17 0.32 11.79 3.07
N GLN A 18 1.44 12.42 3.37
CA GLN A 18 1.77 12.83 4.74
C GLN A 18 0.83 13.89 5.29
N ARG A 19 0.15 14.64 4.42
CA ARG A 19 -0.84 15.63 4.83
C ARG A 19 -2.20 15.05 5.16
N ILE A 20 -2.46 13.81 4.75
CA ILE A 20 -3.71 13.12 5.08
C ILE A 20 -3.71 12.84 6.58
N ARG A 21 -4.75 13.30 7.29
CA ARG A 21 -4.79 13.17 8.75
C ARG A 21 -4.93 11.74 9.23
N SER A 22 -5.79 10.96 8.55
CA SER A 22 -6.04 9.59 8.96
C SER A 22 -4.92 8.67 8.50
N GLY A 23 -4.30 7.95 9.44
CA GLY A 23 -3.29 6.94 9.11
C GLY A 23 -3.85 5.85 8.23
N GLU A 24 -5.11 5.48 8.45
CA GLU A 24 -5.81 4.51 7.63
C GLU A 24 -5.88 4.98 6.17
N ARG A 25 -6.28 6.22 5.95
CA ARG A 25 -6.37 6.78 4.60
C ARG A 25 -5.00 6.96 3.97
N ARG A 26 -3.99 7.31 4.75
CA ARG A 26 -2.62 7.40 4.24
C ARG A 26 -2.17 6.07 3.66
N LEU A 27 -2.39 5.00 4.40
CA LEU A 27 -1.98 3.66 3.96
C LEU A 27 -2.77 3.22 2.72
N LEU A 28 -4.08 3.40 2.71
CA LEU A 28 -4.90 3.05 1.56
C LEU A 28 -4.50 3.83 0.30
N THR A 29 -4.26 5.13 0.46
CA THR A 29 -3.85 5.99 -0.65
C THR A 29 -2.50 5.54 -1.20
N LEU A 30 -1.54 5.25 -0.30
CA LEU A 30 -0.22 4.78 -0.71
C LEU A 30 -0.32 3.46 -1.48
N LEU A 31 -1.07 2.49 -0.96
CA LEU A 31 -1.24 1.21 -1.62
C LEU A 31 -1.89 1.36 -2.99
N SER A 32 -2.89 2.22 -3.10
CA SER A 32 -3.57 2.46 -4.37
C SER A 32 -2.62 3.07 -5.40
N TRP A 33 -1.78 4.01 -4.99
CA TRP A 33 -0.83 4.65 -5.90
C TRP A 33 0.27 3.67 -6.34
N ILE A 34 0.79 2.88 -5.40
CA ILE A 34 1.80 1.87 -5.74
C ILE A 34 1.19 0.81 -6.66
N GLY A 35 -0.03 0.37 -6.35
CA GLY A 35 -0.74 -0.59 -7.17
C GLY A 35 -0.98 -0.09 -8.58
N GLY A 36 -1.34 1.17 -8.73
CA GLY A 36 -1.57 1.77 -10.03
C GLY A 36 -0.30 1.95 -10.86
N SER A 37 0.84 2.15 -10.20
CA SER A 37 2.12 2.39 -10.88
C SER A 37 2.92 1.11 -11.10
N HIS A 38 2.89 0.18 -10.15
CA HIS A 38 3.78 -0.99 -10.13
C HIS A 38 3.02 -2.32 -10.03
N GLY A 39 1.72 -2.28 -9.77
CA GLY A 39 0.90 -3.48 -9.69
C GLY A 39 0.35 -3.87 -11.03
N GLN A 40 -0.37 -4.99 -11.05
CA GLN A 40 -1.08 -5.46 -12.24
C GLN A 40 -2.54 -5.06 -12.12
N VAL A 41 -3.00 -4.24 -13.07
CA VAL A 41 -4.40 -3.80 -13.11
C VAL A 41 -5.19 -4.75 -13.98
N ASN A 42 -6.30 -5.25 -13.47
CA ASN A 42 -7.20 -6.12 -14.22
C ASN A 42 -8.65 -5.77 -13.88
N ARG A 43 -9.60 -6.55 -14.41
CA ARG A 43 -11.03 -6.28 -14.20
C ARG A 43 -11.46 -6.39 -12.74
N HIS A 44 -10.68 -7.07 -11.91
CA HIS A 44 -11.02 -7.29 -10.49
C HIS A 44 -10.41 -6.25 -9.57
N GLY A 45 -9.44 -5.49 -10.04
CA GLY A 45 -8.73 -4.50 -9.25
C GLY A 45 -7.25 -4.45 -9.57
N CYS A 46 -6.46 -3.98 -8.63
CA CYS A 46 -5.00 -3.89 -8.76
C CYS A 46 -4.36 -4.97 -7.89
N ARG A 47 -3.57 -5.83 -8.51
CA ARG A 47 -2.78 -6.82 -7.77
C ARG A 47 -1.39 -6.25 -7.50
N LEU A 48 -0.98 -6.30 -6.25
CA LEU A 48 0.27 -5.72 -5.79
C LEU A 48 1.08 -6.80 -5.08
N SER A 49 2.28 -7.09 -5.60
CA SER A 49 3.18 -8.04 -4.97
C SER A 49 4.13 -7.30 -4.03
N LEU A 50 3.91 -7.45 -2.72
CA LEU A 50 4.74 -6.80 -1.72
C LEU A 50 6.16 -7.34 -1.74
N SER A 51 6.33 -8.65 -1.97
CA SER A 51 7.66 -9.25 -1.98
C SER A 51 8.49 -8.79 -3.18
N GLU A 52 7.90 -8.70 -4.36
CA GLU A 52 8.62 -8.23 -5.56
C GLU A 52 9.08 -6.78 -5.42
N LEU A 53 8.31 -5.96 -4.71
CA LEU A 53 8.62 -4.55 -4.51
C LEU A 53 9.42 -4.31 -3.22
N ASN A 54 9.73 -5.36 -2.47
CA ASN A 54 10.38 -5.26 -1.17
C ASN A 54 9.62 -4.35 -0.21
N LEU A 55 8.30 -4.39 -0.28
CA LEU A 55 7.44 -3.58 0.59
C LEU A 55 7.12 -4.35 1.86
N THR A 56 7.99 -4.24 2.84
CA THR A 56 7.72 -4.78 4.17
C THR A 56 6.73 -3.87 4.90
N HIS A 57 6.16 -4.37 6.00
CA HIS A 57 5.31 -3.54 6.84
C HIS A 57 6.08 -2.33 7.37
N GLN A 58 7.38 -2.50 7.65
CA GLN A 58 8.21 -1.38 8.10
C GLN A 58 8.39 -0.34 6.98
N ALA A 59 8.59 -0.79 5.74
CA ALA A 59 8.72 0.13 4.61
C ALA A 59 7.44 0.93 4.41
N LEU A 60 6.28 0.28 4.49
CA LEU A 60 4.99 0.96 4.39
C LEU A 60 4.81 1.96 5.54
N ALA A 61 5.22 1.57 6.76
CA ALA A 61 5.14 2.45 7.91
C ALA A 61 6.00 3.70 7.72
N ASP A 62 7.21 3.53 7.22
CA ASP A 62 8.12 4.66 6.98
C ASP A 62 7.54 5.64 5.97
N LEU A 63 6.93 5.12 4.91
CA LEU A 63 6.33 5.98 3.87
C LEU A 63 5.09 6.71 4.36
N CYS A 64 4.33 6.11 5.26
CA CYS A 64 3.08 6.68 5.76
C CYS A 64 3.25 7.47 7.06
N GLY A 65 4.43 7.44 7.67
CA GLY A 65 4.61 8.03 8.99
C GLY A 65 3.87 7.27 10.08
N LEU A 66 3.82 5.95 9.96
CA LEU A 66 3.16 5.06 10.93
C LEU A 66 4.19 4.11 11.55
N THR A 67 3.78 3.38 12.58
CA THR A 67 4.61 2.30 13.10
C THR A 67 4.29 1.00 12.37
N ARG A 68 5.25 0.06 12.39
CA ARG A 68 5.06 -1.26 11.78
C ARG A 68 3.83 -1.97 12.38
N VAL A 69 3.66 -1.86 13.70
CA VAL A 69 2.52 -2.49 14.38
C VAL A 69 1.19 -1.92 13.87
N THR A 70 1.12 -0.61 13.69
CA THR A 70 -0.07 0.04 13.18
C THR A 70 -0.38 -0.41 11.75
N VAL A 71 0.65 -0.51 10.90
CA VAL A 71 0.47 -0.99 9.53
C VAL A 71 -0.08 -2.41 9.53
N THR A 72 0.49 -3.29 10.35
CA THR A 72 0.02 -4.67 10.46
C THR A 72 -1.45 -4.72 10.86
N LYS A 73 -1.83 -3.96 11.87
CA LYS A 73 -3.23 -3.91 12.33
C LYS A 73 -4.17 -3.39 11.26
N LEU A 74 -3.76 -2.33 10.56
CA LEU A 74 -4.59 -1.75 9.50
C LEU A 74 -4.77 -2.71 8.32
N LEU A 75 -3.70 -3.40 7.92
CA LEU A 75 -3.80 -4.38 6.83
C LEU A 75 -4.75 -5.52 7.20
N CYS A 76 -4.68 -6.01 8.44
CA CYS A 76 -5.60 -7.03 8.91
C CYS A 76 -7.04 -6.54 8.89
N ARG A 77 -7.25 -5.31 9.33
CA ARG A 77 -8.58 -4.70 9.34
C ARG A 77 -9.13 -4.51 7.94
N PHE A 78 -8.31 -4.03 7.01
CA PHE A 78 -8.73 -3.85 5.62
C PHE A 78 -9.13 -5.17 4.98
N ARG A 79 -8.41 -6.25 5.29
CA ARG A 79 -8.78 -7.58 4.81
C ARG A 79 -10.10 -8.04 5.41
N ALA A 80 -10.31 -7.80 6.69
CA ALA A 80 -11.56 -8.15 7.36
C ALA A 80 -12.75 -7.38 6.78
N GLU A 81 -12.52 -6.12 6.35
CA GLU A 81 -13.55 -5.27 5.78
C GLU A 81 -13.73 -5.47 4.26
N GLY A 82 -12.93 -6.33 3.65
CA GLY A 82 -13.01 -6.57 2.22
C GLY A 82 -12.39 -5.47 1.35
N ARG A 83 -11.65 -4.54 1.94
CA ARG A 83 -10.97 -3.48 1.19
C ARG A 83 -9.69 -3.97 0.52
N LEU A 84 -9.09 -5.01 1.08
CA LEU A 84 -7.94 -5.71 0.50
C LEU A 84 -8.21 -7.19 0.54
N LEU A 85 -7.77 -7.90 -0.47
CA LEU A 85 -7.88 -9.35 -0.52
C LEU A 85 -6.48 -9.94 -0.55
N ALA A 86 -6.24 -10.97 0.27
CA ALA A 86 -4.98 -11.69 0.22
C ALA A 86 -4.99 -12.63 -0.98
N VAL A 87 -3.98 -12.53 -1.82
CA VAL A 87 -3.82 -13.38 -3.01
C VAL A 87 -2.44 -13.98 -2.95
N GLY A 88 -2.35 -15.29 -2.77
CA GLY A 88 -1.06 -15.94 -2.55
C GLY A 88 -0.49 -15.61 -1.19
N GLU A 89 0.83 -15.74 -1.03
CA GLU A 89 1.48 -15.57 0.26
C GLU A 89 1.78 -14.12 0.61
N SER A 90 2.11 -13.30 -0.40
CA SER A 90 2.55 -11.93 -0.14
C SER A 90 1.92 -10.90 -1.07
N ASP A 91 0.93 -11.32 -1.84
CA ASP A 91 0.26 -10.42 -2.77
C ASP A 91 -1.03 -9.90 -2.16
N LEU A 92 -1.36 -8.66 -2.52
CA LEU A 92 -2.62 -8.05 -2.14
C LEU A 92 -3.37 -7.66 -3.40
N LEU A 93 -4.68 -7.83 -3.38
CA LEU A 93 -5.56 -7.33 -4.42
C LEU A 93 -6.36 -6.17 -3.83
N ILE A 94 -6.29 -5.02 -4.49
CA ILE A 94 -7.09 -3.85 -4.14
C ILE A 94 -8.31 -3.89 -5.06
N PRO A 95 -9.51 -4.24 -4.55
CA PRO A 95 -10.69 -4.37 -5.41
C PRO A 95 -11.06 -3.05 -6.06
N LEU A 96 -11.69 -3.12 -7.23
CA LEU A 96 -12.22 -1.94 -7.88
C LEU A 96 -13.28 -1.31 -6.99
N GLN A 97 -13.23 0.00 -6.86
CA GLN A 97 -14.27 0.73 -6.15
C GLN A 97 -15.46 0.93 -7.08
N PRO A 98 -16.67 0.69 -6.59
CA PRO A 98 -17.87 0.94 -7.39
C PRO A 98 -18.07 2.41 -7.71
#